data_3b2f9e4516650d08158c18f23cfb373b
#
_entry.id   3b2f9e4516650d08158c18f23cfb373b
#
_cell.length_a   1.000
_cell.length_b   1.000
_cell.length_c   1.000
_cell.angle_alpha   90.00
_cell.angle_beta   90.00
_cell.angle_gamma   90.00
#
_symmetry.space_group_name_H-M   'P 1'
#
loop_
_entity.id
_entity.type
_entity.pdbx_description
1 polymer ?
#
loop_
_entity_poly.entity_id
_entity_poly.type
_entity_poly.pdbx_seq_one_letter_code
_entity_poly.pdbx_strand_id
1 'polypeptide(L)'
;MAYRSHVSDHSYEANIFKFRAIVSAIICLLLLLVLLSRLAWLQIIDYDRFANLSENNRIRLMELPPTRGLIYDRNGVILAENKPTFHLELIPEQVVDMDATLAGLAEIVSISEAEVERFKKQLRVRRSFQRISLRTRLNEEEVARLAVNRHRFPGMDINARLGRYYPQGAAAAHAVGYVGRINAKELTVIDEGNYRGTTHIGKTGLEKYYEAELHGQVGRQKVEVNAQGRLLRVIEKTASVPGNDLVINLDIELQRIAEKAMGDFAGSVIAIEPKTGAVVVFVSKPEFDPNLFVHGISHKDYNHLQHGIDKPLFNRAIFGQYPPGSTFKPFIGLAGVEQRHIGLKKSIECKGHYLLPGDKTERKYRDWKKEGHGIVNFRKSIEQSCDVYYYALAYRMGIDNIHDFLAKFGFGKKTGIDLFGERSGLLPSREWKKRVHNTVWYPGETLISGIGQGYMLATPIQLAVATAALASKGNKTVPRLLKEIHVVTDDTVRIRKPSKTTIKLRDERHWQHLFTAMQDVIHGTWGTARATGWGIKFKMAGKTGTAQVFGIAQDEEYDAETVTRKLRDHGLFIGFGPVEDPVLAVAVVAENGEHGSAMAPVARKLIKRYMEKYAAQ
;
A
#
# COMPACT_ATOMS: atom_id res chain seq x y z
N MET A 1 105.27 47.42 20.78
CA MET A 1 103.92 47.12 20.46
C MET A 1 103.01 48.18 21.09
N ALA A 2 102.47 49.10 20.28
CA ALA A 2 101.65 50.21 20.75
C ALA A 2 100.18 49.81 20.87
N TYR A 3 99.66 49.79 22.10
CA TYR A 3 98.23 49.63 22.33
C TYR A 3 97.55 50.95 21.90
N ARG A 4 96.80 50.90 20.82
CA ARG A 4 95.85 51.96 20.49
C ARG A 4 94.64 51.82 21.40
N SER A 5 94.50 52.66 22.40
CA SER A 5 93.27 52.85 23.18
C SER A 5 92.22 53.49 22.25
N HIS A 6 91.20 52.75 21.91
CA HIS A 6 90.01 53.33 21.31
C HIS A 6 89.32 54.19 22.38
N VAL A 7 89.46 55.50 22.30
CA VAL A 7 88.63 56.42 23.04
C VAL A 7 87.21 56.32 22.48
N SER A 8 86.30 55.66 23.16
CA SER A 8 84.87 55.62 22.80
C SER A 8 84.32 57.03 23.12
N ASP A 9 83.79 57.70 22.09
CA ASP A 9 83.09 58.95 22.26
C ASP A 9 81.64 58.63 22.81
N HIS A 10 81.56 58.58 24.16
CA HIS A 10 80.28 58.26 24.86
C HIS A 10 79.14 59.22 24.51
N SER A 11 79.48 60.46 24.08
CA SER A 11 78.46 61.46 23.69
C SER A 11 77.88 61.13 22.30
N TYR A 12 78.69 60.64 21.38
CA TYR A 12 78.23 60.21 20.05
C TYR A 12 77.44 58.95 20.12
N GLU A 13 77.87 57.96 20.88
CA GLU A 13 77.16 56.72 21.10
C GLU A 13 75.81 56.98 21.79
N ALA A 14 75.76 57.81 22.82
CA ALA A 14 74.56 58.20 23.49
C ALA A 14 73.48 58.87 22.58
N ASN A 15 74.01 59.71 21.63
CA ASN A 15 73.09 60.32 20.64
C ASN A 15 72.59 59.34 19.59
N ILE A 16 73.41 58.37 19.15
CA ILE A 16 72.91 57.26 18.29
C ILE A 16 71.87 56.43 19.00
N PHE A 17 72.06 56.07 20.27
CA PHE A 17 71.12 55.35 21.05
C PHE A 17 69.80 56.12 21.24
N LYS A 18 69.86 57.42 21.58
CA LYS A 18 68.70 58.29 21.65
C LYS A 18 67.93 58.37 20.35
N PHE A 19 68.66 58.56 19.21
CA PHE A 19 68.05 58.61 17.89
C PHE A 19 67.31 57.28 17.56
N ARG A 20 68.00 56.16 17.76
CA ARG A 20 67.42 54.83 17.57
C ARG A 20 66.20 54.59 18.47
N ALA A 21 66.29 55.02 19.72
CA ALA A 21 65.15 54.91 20.67
C ALA A 21 63.94 55.73 20.21
N ILE A 22 64.19 56.96 19.72
CA ILE A 22 63.14 57.85 19.21
C ILE A 22 62.50 57.25 17.94
N VAL A 23 63.31 56.74 16.99
CA VAL A 23 62.83 56.11 15.77
C VAL A 23 62.05 54.87 16.08
N SER A 24 62.51 54.01 17.00
CA SER A 24 61.81 52.84 17.44
C SER A 24 60.47 53.21 18.14
N ALA A 25 60.49 54.25 18.95
CA ALA A 25 59.23 54.74 19.61
C ALA A 25 58.22 55.27 18.58
N ILE A 26 58.66 55.98 17.54
CA ILE A 26 57.81 56.45 16.44
C ILE A 26 57.22 55.25 15.65
N ILE A 27 58.07 54.27 15.31
CA ILE A 27 57.58 53.04 14.63
C ILE A 27 56.57 52.32 15.50
N CYS A 28 56.83 52.13 16.78
CA CYS A 28 55.85 51.51 17.70
C CYS A 28 54.51 52.30 17.80
N LEU A 29 54.65 53.63 17.81
CA LEU A 29 53.42 54.47 17.85
C LEU A 29 52.61 54.36 16.56
N LEU A 30 53.29 54.36 15.40
CA LEU A 30 52.65 54.16 14.10
C LEU A 30 51.98 52.79 14.02
N LEU A 31 52.66 51.74 14.45
CA LEU A 31 52.06 50.39 14.50
C LEU A 31 50.88 50.34 15.44
N LEU A 32 50.94 50.98 16.59
CA LEU A 32 49.83 51.10 17.53
C LEU A 32 48.63 51.85 16.92
N LEU A 33 48.93 52.91 16.18
CA LEU A 33 47.90 53.72 15.51
C LEU A 33 47.22 52.93 14.39
N VAL A 34 47.93 52.09 13.63
CA VAL A 34 47.40 51.17 12.65
C VAL A 34 46.50 50.12 13.33
N LEU A 35 46.95 49.55 14.45
CA LEU A 35 46.14 48.61 15.23
C LEU A 35 44.86 49.24 15.77
N LEU A 36 44.94 50.42 16.33
CA LEU A 36 43.78 51.17 16.85
C LEU A 36 42.80 51.54 15.72
N SER A 37 43.33 52.00 14.57
CA SER A 37 42.49 52.27 13.39
C SER A 37 41.81 51.01 12.87
N ARG A 38 42.51 49.87 12.85
CA ARG A 38 41.92 48.57 12.46
C ARG A 38 40.89 48.10 13.46
N LEU A 39 41.14 48.31 14.76
CA LEU A 39 40.17 47.98 15.82
C LEU A 39 38.92 48.82 15.69
N ALA A 40 39.07 50.14 15.49
CA ALA A 40 37.95 51.07 15.29
C ALA A 40 37.14 50.67 14.02
N TRP A 41 37.82 50.31 12.93
CA TRP A 41 37.19 49.83 11.71
C TRP A 41 36.32 48.58 11.99
N LEU A 42 36.85 47.57 12.67
CA LEU A 42 36.16 46.32 12.99
C LEU A 42 35.02 46.51 13.97
N GLN A 43 35.16 47.45 14.93
CA GLN A 43 34.14 47.62 16.00
C GLN A 43 33.08 48.66 15.69
N ILE A 44 33.34 49.61 14.75
CA ILE A 44 32.39 50.66 14.42
C ILE A 44 31.84 50.47 13.01
N ILE A 45 32.68 50.32 12.00
CA ILE A 45 32.27 50.28 10.58
C ILE A 45 31.73 48.88 10.20
N ASP A 46 32.42 47.84 10.60
CA ASP A 46 32.05 46.46 10.28
C ASP A 46 31.24 45.80 11.43
N TYR A 47 30.81 46.53 12.45
CA TYR A 47 30.10 46.00 13.60
C TYR A 47 28.87 45.18 13.23
N ASP A 48 27.97 45.75 12.44
CA ASP A 48 26.74 45.08 12.03
C ASP A 48 27.00 43.79 11.24
N ARG A 49 28.03 43.81 10.41
CA ARG A 49 28.45 42.64 9.64
C ARG A 49 28.94 41.51 10.58
N PHE A 50 29.82 41.83 11.52
CA PHE A 50 30.34 40.82 12.44
C PHE A 50 29.33 40.40 13.52
N ALA A 51 28.47 41.31 13.95
CA ALA A 51 27.34 40.99 14.82
C ALA A 51 26.39 40.00 14.14
N ASN A 52 26.00 40.27 12.89
CA ASN A 52 25.15 39.35 12.09
C ASN A 52 25.82 38.00 11.84
N LEU A 53 27.12 37.96 11.54
CA LEU A 53 27.87 36.70 11.39
C LEU A 53 27.92 35.93 12.71
N SER A 54 28.13 36.63 13.84
CA SER A 54 28.10 36.02 15.18
C SER A 54 26.74 35.47 15.53
N GLU A 55 25.64 36.23 15.26
CA GLU A 55 24.29 35.77 15.46
C GLU A 55 23.94 34.57 14.58
N ASN A 56 24.28 34.60 13.30
CA ASN A 56 24.06 33.49 12.38
C ASN A 56 24.85 32.23 12.77
N ASN A 57 26.01 32.36 13.38
CA ASN A 57 26.79 31.23 13.91
C ASN A 57 26.23 30.72 15.25
N ARG A 58 25.53 31.55 16.02
CA ARG A 58 24.98 31.23 17.35
C ARG A 58 23.56 30.69 17.28
N ILE A 59 22.77 31.12 16.26
CA ILE A 59 21.36 30.73 16.11
C ILE A 59 21.26 29.63 15.05
N ARG A 60 20.60 28.52 15.40
CA ARG A 60 20.25 27.44 14.48
C ARG A 60 18.76 27.19 14.47
N LEU A 61 18.24 26.92 13.28
CA LEU A 61 16.89 26.37 13.10
C LEU A 61 16.97 24.84 13.27
N MET A 62 16.18 24.32 14.20
CA MET A 62 15.93 22.90 14.37
C MET A 62 14.47 22.61 14.04
N GLU A 63 14.26 21.62 13.19
CA GLU A 63 12.93 21.19 12.80
C GLU A 63 12.32 20.27 13.88
N LEU A 64 11.01 20.46 14.11
CA LEU A 64 10.19 19.63 14.99
C LEU A 64 9.26 18.78 14.11
N PRO A 65 9.59 17.50 13.85
CA PRO A 65 8.75 16.65 13.03
C PRO A 65 7.35 16.50 13.66
N PRO A 66 6.28 16.51 12.84
CA PRO A 66 4.92 16.34 13.34
C PRO A 66 4.68 14.89 13.78
N THR A 67 3.68 14.71 14.64
CA THR A 67 3.14 13.39 14.94
C THR A 67 2.24 12.95 13.80
N ARG A 68 2.49 11.75 13.25
CA ARG A 68 1.70 11.19 12.15
C ARG A 68 0.28 10.85 12.61
N GLY A 69 -0.74 11.16 11.81
CA GLY A 69 -2.14 10.85 12.07
C GLY A 69 -2.38 9.34 12.26
N LEU A 70 -3.40 8.99 13.01
CA LEU A 70 -3.78 7.61 13.29
C LEU A 70 -4.68 7.05 12.17
N ILE A 71 -4.78 5.72 12.07
CA ILE A 71 -5.70 5.06 11.15
C ILE A 71 -6.59 4.12 11.96
N TYR A 72 -7.90 4.31 11.82
CA TYR A 72 -8.93 3.52 12.49
C TYR A 72 -9.75 2.74 11.48
N ASP A 73 -10.25 1.58 11.89
CA ASP A 73 -11.32 0.90 11.15
C ASP A 73 -12.66 1.64 11.31
N ARG A 74 -13.71 1.17 10.64
CA ARG A 74 -15.04 1.78 10.69
C ARG A 74 -15.70 1.80 12.08
N ASN A 75 -15.22 0.96 13.00
CA ASN A 75 -15.73 0.77 14.36
C ASN A 75 -14.82 1.43 15.43
N GLY A 76 -13.79 2.17 15.00
CA GLY A 76 -12.85 2.84 15.90
C GLY A 76 -11.69 1.94 16.38
N VAL A 77 -11.51 0.75 15.81
CA VAL A 77 -10.35 -0.11 16.14
C VAL A 77 -9.10 0.46 15.48
N ILE A 78 -8.04 0.63 16.25
CA ILE A 78 -6.77 1.17 15.77
C ILE A 78 -6.08 0.18 14.84
N LEU A 79 -5.77 0.64 13.62
CA LEU A 79 -5.03 -0.10 12.60
C LEU A 79 -3.58 0.37 12.47
N ALA A 80 -3.33 1.66 12.72
CA ALA A 80 -1.99 2.23 12.75
C ALA A 80 -1.91 3.35 13.78
N GLU A 81 -0.93 3.29 14.65
CA GLU A 81 -0.69 4.24 15.74
C GLU A 81 0.79 4.63 15.85
N ASN A 82 1.11 5.56 16.74
CA ASN A 82 2.47 5.95 17.03
C ASN A 82 2.81 5.53 18.46
N LYS A 83 3.80 4.64 18.60
CA LYS A 83 4.29 4.17 19.92
C LYS A 83 5.68 4.69 20.23
N PRO A 84 5.99 4.99 21.49
CA PRO A 84 7.37 5.23 21.90
C PRO A 84 8.23 4.02 21.57
N THR A 85 9.30 4.24 20.83
CA THR A 85 10.36 3.28 20.59
C THR A 85 11.63 3.78 21.23
N PHE A 86 12.27 2.95 22.04
CA PHE A 86 13.48 3.32 22.73
C PHE A 86 14.71 2.98 21.87
N HIS A 87 15.60 3.96 21.76
CA HIS A 87 16.83 3.85 21.00
C HIS A 87 18.02 3.94 21.94
N LEU A 88 18.98 3.04 21.77
CA LEU A 88 20.28 3.17 22.42
C LEU A 88 21.15 4.11 21.58
N GLU A 89 21.51 5.23 22.17
CA GLU A 89 22.33 6.27 21.53
C GLU A 89 23.62 6.48 22.32
N LEU A 90 24.70 6.81 21.62
CA LEU A 90 25.98 7.21 22.21
C LEU A 90 26.32 8.63 21.80
N ILE A 91 26.91 9.40 22.73
CA ILE A 91 27.51 10.70 22.50
C ILE A 91 29.02 10.48 22.46
N PRO A 92 29.67 10.44 21.28
CA PRO A 92 31.06 10.00 21.16
C PRO A 92 32.08 10.76 22.01
N GLU A 93 31.88 12.06 22.22
CA GLU A 93 32.82 12.88 23.03
C GLU A 93 32.80 12.54 24.54
N GLN A 94 31.75 11.86 25.01
CA GLN A 94 31.60 11.45 26.40
C GLN A 94 32.07 9.99 26.63
N VAL A 95 32.41 9.28 25.55
CA VAL A 95 32.87 7.89 25.60
C VAL A 95 34.38 7.89 25.62
N VAL A 96 34.99 7.34 26.70
CA VAL A 96 36.43 7.28 26.87
C VAL A 96 37.10 6.27 25.93
N ASP A 97 36.53 5.05 25.89
CA ASP A 97 36.95 3.98 24.98
C ASP A 97 35.72 3.43 24.24
N MET A 98 35.68 3.67 22.94
CA MET A 98 34.52 3.30 22.13
C MET A 98 34.41 1.79 21.94
N ASP A 99 35.51 1.10 21.70
CA ASP A 99 35.47 -0.34 21.44
C ASP A 99 35.17 -1.12 22.72
N ALA A 100 35.72 -0.73 23.87
CA ALA A 100 35.37 -1.29 25.17
C ALA A 100 33.90 -1.03 25.54
N THR A 101 33.38 0.17 25.25
CA THR A 101 31.97 0.52 25.48
C THR A 101 31.04 -0.32 24.60
N LEU A 102 31.34 -0.51 23.32
CA LEU A 102 30.54 -1.35 22.43
C LEU A 102 30.55 -2.81 22.89
N ALA A 103 31.70 -3.35 23.30
CA ALA A 103 31.79 -4.70 23.83
C ALA A 103 30.97 -4.88 25.10
N GLY A 104 31.09 -3.94 26.07
CA GLY A 104 30.33 -4.00 27.32
C GLY A 104 28.81 -3.84 27.12
N LEU A 105 28.36 -3.02 26.16
CA LEU A 105 26.96 -2.90 25.81
C LEU A 105 26.42 -4.17 25.13
N ALA A 106 27.25 -4.86 24.34
CA ALA A 106 26.88 -6.13 23.70
C ALA A 106 26.67 -7.27 24.71
N GLU A 107 27.25 -7.20 25.92
CA GLU A 107 26.96 -8.13 27.02
C GLU A 107 25.57 -7.92 27.62
N ILE A 108 25.05 -6.70 27.58
CA ILE A 108 23.76 -6.33 28.20
C ILE A 108 22.61 -6.50 27.23
N VAL A 109 22.80 -6.11 25.97
CA VAL A 109 21.80 -6.15 24.90
C VAL A 109 22.38 -6.77 23.63
N SER A 110 21.56 -7.52 22.92
CA SER A 110 21.98 -8.14 21.66
C SER A 110 22.21 -7.07 20.58
N ILE A 111 23.46 -6.77 20.24
CA ILE A 111 23.85 -5.84 19.18
C ILE A 111 24.43 -6.64 18.01
N SER A 112 23.87 -6.48 16.82
CA SER A 112 24.36 -7.19 15.63
C SER A 112 25.60 -6.50 15.05
N GLU A 113 26.46 -7.25 14.36
CA GLU A 113 27.62 -6.71 13.65
C GLU A 113 27.24 -5.60 12.65
N ALA A 114 26.11 -5.76 11.97
CA ALA A 114 25.58 -4.77 11.03
C ALA A 114 25.19 -3.44 11.71
N GLU A 115 24.72 -3.47 12.97
CA GLU A 115 24.43 -2.28 13.77
C GLU A 115 25.73 -1.59 14.18
N VAL A 116 26.73 -2.33 14.61
CA VAL A 116 28.07 -1.80 14.95
C VAL A 116 28.75 -1.17 13.73
N GLU A 117 28.72 -1.83 12.57
CA GLU A 117 29.27 -1.26 11.34
C GLU A 117 28.57 0.04 10.92
N ARG A 118 27.25 0.06 11.00
CA ARG A 118 26.45 1.25 10.69
C ARG A 118 26.78 2.39 11.64
N PHE A 119 26.91 2.09 12.91
CA PHE A 119 27.30 3.06 13.93
C PHE A 119 28.73 3.61 13.64
N LYS A 120 29.72 2.74 13.38
CA LYS A 120 31.10 3.14 13.02
C LYS A 120 31.15 4.00 11.74
N LYS A 121 30.31 3.74 10.75
CA LYS A 121 30.17 4.62 9.57
C LYS A 121 29.64 6.02 9.94
N GLN A 122 28.67 6.09 10.84
CA GLN A 122 28.12 7.37 11.28
C GLN A 122 29.10 8.17 12.14
N LEU A 123 29.94 7.53 12.95
CA LEU A 123 31.01 8.18 13.70
C LEU A 123 31.96 8.99 12.83
N ARG A 124 32.26 8.54 11.59
CA ARG A 124 33.17 9.23 10.65
C ARG A 124 32.56 10.48 10.02
N VAL A 125 31.25 10.60 10.01
CA VAL A 125 30.53 11.68 9.29
C VAL A 125 29.91 12.68 10.26
N ARG A 126 29.54 12.27 11.45
CA ARG A 126 28.87 13.13 12.43
C ARG A 126 29.84 13.77 13.40
N ARG A 127 29.47 14.95 13.96
CA ARG A 127 30.25 15.62 14.98
C ARG A 127 30.23 14.85 16.29
N SER A 128 31.30 14.87 17.06
CA SER A 128 31.51 14.09 18.30
C SER A 128 30.48 14.32 19.39
N PHE A 129 29.88 15.51 19.45
CA PHE A 129 28.84 15.86 20.43
C PHE A 129 27.43 15.40 20.02
N GLN A 130 27.26 14.95 18.77
CA GLN A 130 25.94 14.50 18.29
C GLN A 130 25.65 13.10 18.79
N ARG A 131 24.40 12.88 19.19
CA ARG A 131 23.90 11.53 19.51
C ARG A 131 23.86 10.68 18.26
N ILE A 132 24.46 9.51 18.34
CA ILE A 132 24.48 8.52 17.29
C ILE A 132 23.77 7.28 17.78
N SER A 133 22.75 6.83 17.06
CA SER A 133 22.00 5.63 17.42
C SER A 133 22.81 4.39 17.09
N LEU A 134 23.11 3.60 18.13
CA LEU A 134 23.75 2.29 18.02
C LEU A 134 22.70 1.21 17.71
N ARG A 135 21.60 1.19 18.47
CA ARG A 135 20.50 0.26 18.27
C ARG A 135 19.16 1.00 18.31
N THR A 136 18.30 0.68 17.37
CA THR A 136 16.95 1.24 17.26
C THR A 136 15.94 0.18 17.70
N ARG A 137 15.13 0.40 18.66
CA ARG A 137 14.12 -0.55 19.17
C ARG A 137 14.66 -1.47 20.27
N LEU A 138 14.78 -0.91 21.44
CA LEU A 138 14.96 -1.66 22.66
C LEU A 138 13.58 -2.15 23.16
N ASN A 139 13.50 -3.37 23.64
CA ASN A 139 12.33 -3.84 24.38
C ASN A 139 12.41 -3.32 25.84
N GLU A 140 11.31 -3.46 26.59
CA GLU A 140 11.23 -2.96 27.96
C GLU A 140 12.29 -3.56 28.89
N GLU A 141 12.60 -4.86 28.72
CA GLU A 141 13.62 -5.55 29.50
C GLU A 141 15.03 -5.04 29.18
N GLU A 142 15.32 -4.78 27.91
CA GLU A 142 16.59 -4.19 27.47
C GLU A 142 16.74 -2.77 27.99
N VAL A 143 15.67 -1.97 27.96
CA VAL A 143 15.64 -0.61 28.55
C VAL A 143 15.94 -0.68 30.04
N ALA A 144 15.29 -1.60 30.78
CA ALA A 144 15.52 -1.74 32.21
C ALA A 144 16.97 -2.14 32.52
N ARG A 145 17.52 -3.14 31.78
CA ARG A 145 18.93 -3.59 31.94
C ARG A 145 19.93 -2.46 31.63
N LEU A 146 19.72 -1.70 30.57
CA LEU A 146 20.57 -0.56 30.23
C LEU A 146 20.45 0.57 31.25
N ALA A 147 19.25 0.86 31.75
CA ALA A 147 19.02 1.90 32.75
C ALA A 147 19.77 1.64 34.05
N VAL A 148 19.73 0.39 34.55
CA VAL A 148 20.49 -0.03 35.75
C VAL A 148 21.99 0.09 35.54
N ASN A 149 22.51 -0.22 34.34
CA ASN A 149 23.93 -0.19 34.03
C ASN A 149 24.42 1.16 33.47
N ARG A 150 23.58 2.20 33.42
CA ARG A 150 23.91 3.51 32.82
C ARG A 150 25.18 4.13 33.39
N HIS A 151 25.42 3.96 34.68
CA HIS A 151 26.61 4.47 35.38
C HIS A 151 27.93 3.90 34.88
N ARG A 152 27.91 2.70 34.25
CA ARG A 152 29.09 2.03 33.70
C ARG A 152 29.51 2.57 32.32
N PHE A 153 28.61 3.24 31.62
CA PHE A 153 28.79 3.67 30.21
C PHE A 153 28.58 5.18 30.07
N PRO A 154 29.59 6.00 30.39
CA PRO A 154 29.54 7.43 30.13
C PRO A 154 29.26 7.71 28.64
N GLY A 155 28.34 8.64 28.36
CA GLY A 155 27.93 8.97 26.99
C GLY A 155 26.84 8.07 26.40
N MET A 156 26.40 7.01 27.11
CA MET A 156 25.25 6.22 26.73
C MET A 156 23.95 6.90 27.17
N ASP A 157 22.97 6.95 26.26
CA ASP A 157 21.64 7.46 26.56
C ASP A 157 20.55 6.60 25.91
N ILE A 158 19.37 6.56 26.57
CA ILE A 158 18.18 5.88 26.06
C ILE A 158 17.20 6.97 25.65
N ASN A 159 16.97 7.10 24.36
CA ASN A 159 16.09 8.13 23.82
C ASN A 159 14.79 7.51 23.28
N ALA A 160 13.65 8.02 23.77
CA ALA A 160 12.34 7.63 23.27
C ALA A 160 11.97 8.47 22.05
N ARG A 161 11.61 7.81 20.96
CA ARG A 161 11.08 8.44 19.75
C ARG A 161 9.77 7.78 19.35
N LEU A 162 8.82 8.57 18.82
CA LEU A 162 7.59 8.00 18.30
C LEU A 162 7.89 7.25 16.99
N GLY A 163 7.60 5.96 16.97
CA GLY A 163 7.67 5.09 15.82
C GLY A 163 6.27 4.64 15.40
N ARG A 164 6.06 4.45 14.08
CA ARG A 164 4.81 3.87 13.58
C ARG A 164 4.65 2.43 14.05
N TYR A 165 3.45 2.05 14.45
CA TYR A 165 3.12 0.70 14.91
C TYR A 165 1.76 0.26 14.36
N TYR A 166 1.67 -1.00 13.94
CA TYR A 166 0.47 -1.62 13.37
C TYR A 166 -0.01 -2.73 14.32
N PRO A 167 -0.96 -2.42 15.22
CA PRO A 167 -1.36 -3.36 16.28
C PRO A 167 -2.09 -4.60 15.78
N GLN A 168 -2.64 -4.55 14.56
CA GLN A 168 -3.32 -5.70 13.95
C GLN A 168 -2.36 -6.67 13.23
N GLY A 169 -1.04 -6.36 13.22
CA GLY A 169 -0.02 -7.17 12.56
C GLY A 169 -0.29 -7.31 11.06
N ALA A 170 -0.31 -8.54 10.57
CA ALA A 170 -0.49 -8.83 9.15
C ALA A 170 -1.91 -8.52 8.63
N ALA A 171 -2.92 -8.49 9.52
CA ALA A 171 -4.29 -8.24 9.11
C ALA A 171 -4.43 -6.84 8.48
N ALA A 172 -5.06 -6.77 7.31
CA ALA A 172 -5.27 -5.56 6.52
C ALA A 172 -3.98 -4.87 6.02
N ALA A 173 -2.80 -5.48 6.10
CA ALA A 173 -1.52 -4.89 5.71
C ALA A 173 -1.52 -4.34 4.27
N HIS A 174 -2.17 -5.02 3.33
CA HIS A 174 -2.26 -4.58 1.95
C HIS A 174 -3.18 -3.36 1.72
N ALA A 175 -4.15 -3.14 2.61
CA ALA A 175 -5.01 -1.96 2.58
C ALA A 175 -4.33 -0.78 3.28
N VAL A 176 -3.91 -0.96 4.53
CA VAL A 176 -3.27 0.07 5.35
C VAL A 176 -1.90 0.46 4.77
N GLY A 177 -1.10 -0.52 4.37
CA GLY A 177 0.28 -0.30 3.93
C GLY A 177 1.24 -0.17 5.11
N TYR A 178 2.41 0.43 4.85
CA TYR A 178 3.44 0.66 5.85
C TYR A 178 4.27 1.91 5.55
N VAL A 179 4.90 2.44 6.58
CA VAL A 179 5.92 3.48 6.44
C VAL A 179 7.31 2.86 6.38
N GLY A 180 8.21 3.53 5.69
CA GLY A 180 9.62 3.13 5.63
C GLY A 180 10.52 4.35 5.44
N ARG A 181 11.84 4.17 5.58
CA ARG A 181 12.80 5.26 5.40
C ARG A 181 12.70 5.92 4.03
N ILE A 182 12.77 7.23 4.01
CA ILE A 182 12.80 8.02 2.78
C ILE A 182 14.05 7.65 1.99
N ASN A 183 13.88 7.33 0.71
CA ASN A 183 14.98 6.99 -0.20
C ASN A 183 15.34 8.18 -1.09
N ALA A 184 16.47 8.06 -1.83
CA ALA A 184 16.98 9.14 -2.68
C ALA A 184 15.99 9.59 -3.79
N LYS A 185 15.18 8.67 -4.32
CA LYS A 185 14.15 9.01 -5.33
C LYS A 185 12.99 9.77 -4.72
N GLU A 186 12.59 9.42 -3.51
CA GLU A 186 11.51 10.12 -2.80
C GLU A 186 11.91 11.53 -2.40
N LEU A 187 13.19 11.74 -2.03
CA LEU A 187 13.72 13.08 -1.74
C LEU A 187 13.58 14.06 -2.90
N THR A 188 13.49 13.60 -4.16
CA THR A 188 13.32 14.48 -5.32
C THR A 188 11.88 14.92 -5.56
N VAL A 189 10.89 14.31 -4.88
CA VAL A 189 9.44 14.56 -5.10
C VAL A 189 8.71 15.08 -3.87
N ILE A 190 9.29 14.95 -2.66
CA ILE A 190 8.69 15.46 -1.43
C ILE A 190 9.00 16.95 -1.25
N ASP A 191 8.13 17.64 -0.49
CA ASP A 191 8.41 19.00 -0.03
C ASP A 191 9.54 18.98 1.01
N GLU A 192 10.77 19.28 0.57
CA GLU A 192 11.95 19.29 1.43
C GLU A 192 11.74 20.13 2.70
N GLY A 193 11.01 21.24 2.60
CA GLY A 193 10.73 22.14 3.73
C GLY A 193 9.90 21.46 4.81
N ASN A 194 8.87 20.70 4.42
CA ASN A 194 7.95 20.03 5.35
C ASN A 194 8.46 18.66 5.84
N TYR A 195 9.45 18.06 5.14
CA TYR A 195 10.02 16.76 5.53
C TYR A 195 11.34 16.86 6.27
N ARG A 196 11.85 18.08 6.54
CA ARG A 196 13.04 18.27 7.38
C ARG A 196 12.79 17.70 8.78
N GLY A 197 13.72 16.87 9.23
CA GLY A 197 13.59 16.14 10.50
C GLY A 197 12.74 14.86 10.43
N THR A 198 11.95 14.66 9.38
CA THR A 198 11.20 13.43 9.13
C THR A 198 12.06 12.41 8.41
N THR A 199 12.05 11.16 8.88
CA THR A 199 12.89 10.08 8.33
C THR A 199 12.10 9.00 7.60
N HIS A 200 10.79 8.97 7.76
CA HIS A 200 9.89 7.94 7.24
C HIS A 200 8.78 8.56 6.40
N ILE A 201 8.32 7.79 5.40
CA ILE A 201 7.21 8.14 4.51
C ILE A 201 6.37 6.90 4.23
N GLY A 202 5.11 7.05 3.90
CA GLY A 202 4.24 5.96 3.46
C GLY A 202 4.74 5.31 2.16
N LYS A 203 4.93 4.00 2.16
CA LYS A 203 5.48 3.25 1.01
C LYS A 203 4.41 2.59 0.17
N THR A 204 3.36 2.10 0.80
CA THR A 204 2.26 1.37 0.15
C THR A 204 0.93 1.70 0.83
N GLY A 205 -0.16 1.21 0.27
CA GLY A 205 -1.49 1.28 0.90
C GLY A 205 -1.99 2.70 1.14
N LEU A 206 -2.86 2.85 2.13
CA LEU A 206 -3.40 4.14 2.57
C LEU A 206 -2.33 5.03 3.17
N GLU A 207 -1.31 4.46 3.83
CA GLU A 207 -0.15 5.20 4.34
C GLU A 207 0.51 6.06 3.26
N LYS A 208 0.58 5.53 2.03
CA LYS A 208 1.12 6.25 0.87
C LYS A 208 0.08 7.15 0.20
N TYR A 209 -1.14 6.65 0.05
CA TYR A 209 -2.16 7.37 -0.73
C TYR A 209 -2.60 8.67 -0.02
N TYR A 210 -2.70 8.62 1.31
CA TYR A 210 -3.06 9.75 2.16
C TYR A 210 -1.86 10.33 2.93
N GLU A 211 -0.64 10.22 2.37
CA GLU A 211 0.58 10.75 2.99
C GLU A 211 0.45 12.21 3.41
N ALA A 212 -0.10 13.05 2.53
CA ALA A 212 -0.28 14.49 2.78
C ALA A 212 -1.22 14.78 3.98
N GLU A 213 -2.21 13.93 4.21
CA GLU A 213 -3.11 14.05 5.35
C GLU A 213 -2.47 13.52 6.63
N LEU A 214 -1.81 12.37 6.53
CA LEU A 214 -1.23 11.66 7.67
C LEU A 214 0.05 12.31 8.22
N HIS A 215 0.86 12.98 7.38
CA HIS A 215 2.16 13.49 7.78
C HIS A 215 2.04 14.70 8.70
N GLY A 216 1.17 15.66 8.41
CA GLY A 216 1.04 16.91 9.13
C GLY A 216 2.03 18.00 8.66
N GLN A 217 2.29 18.99 9.52
CA GLN A 217 3.18 20.11 9.20
C GLN A 217 4.33 20.21 10.19
N VAL A 218 5.56 20.37 9.67
CA VAL A 218 6.77 20.50 10.50
C VAL A 218 6.75 21.81 11.28
N GLY A 219 7.04 21.73 12.58
CA GLY A 219 7.32 22.87 13.43
C GLY A 219 8.80 23.27 13.37
N ARG A 220 9.15 24.40 13.94
CA ARG A 220 10.51 24.93 13.95
C ARG A 220 10.84 25.52 15.32
N GLN A 221 12.11 25.36 15.72
CA GLN A 221 12.61 26.07 16.89
C GLN A 221 13.94 26.75 16.54
N LYS A 222 14.05 28.02 16.90
CA LYS A 222 15.30 28.75 16.89
C LYS A 222 16.04 28.47 18.19
N VAL A 223 17.22 27.92 18.09
CA VAL A 223 18.04 27.55 19.25
C VAL A 223 19.36 28.29 19.21
N GLU A 224 19.80 28.75 20.38
CA GLU A 224 21.14 29.28 20.56
C GLU A 224 22.12 28.13 20.78
N VAL A 225 23.20 28.12 20.03
CA VAL A 225 24.26 27.13 20.14
C VAL A 225 25.61 27.82 20.43
N ASN A 226 26.49 27.11 21.15
CA ASN A 226 27.86 27.58 21.33
C ASN A 226 28.74 27.35 20.07
N ALA A 227 30.02 27.78 20.13
CA ALA A 227 30.95 27.62 19.02
C ALA A 227 31.17 26.17 18.60
N GLN A 228 30.98 25.20 19.48
CA GLN A 228 31.03 23.77 19.20
C GLN A 228 29.70 23.23 18.62
N GLY A 229 28.63 24.03 18.62
CA GLY A 229 27.32 23.66 18.12
C GLY A 229 26.43 22.95 19.16
N ARG A 230 26.74 23.03 20.44
CA ARG A 230 25.88 22.53 21.54
C ARG A 230 24.74 23.49 21.80
N LEU A 231 23.54 22.98 22.01
CA LEU A 231 22.36 23.75 22.34
C LEU A 231 22.52 24.38 23.74
N LEU A 232 22.36 25.71 23.82
CA LEU A 232 22.37 26.47 25.06
C LEU A 232 20.95 26.75 25.53
N ARG A 233 20.09 27.31 24.68
CA ARG A 233 18.69 27.59 24.98
C ARG A 233 17.82 27.65 23.75
N VAL A 234 16.52 27.50 23.92
CA VAL A 234 15.51 27.73 22.88
C VAL A 234 15.11 29.20 22.92
N ILE A 235 15.22 29.91 21.80
CA ILE A 235 14.86 31.35 21.68
C ILE A 235 13.38 31.46 21.29
N GLU A 236 12.96 30.67 20.28
CA GLU A 236 11.59 30.71 19.74
C GLU A 236 11.18 29.30 19.32
N LYS A 237 9.92 28.97 19.49
CA LYS A 237 9.36 27.67 19.13
C LYS A 237 8.02 27.84 18.44
N THR A 238 7.92 27.39 17.19
CA THR A 238 6.66 27.16 16.47
C THR A 238 6.35 25.67 16.54
N ALA A 239 5.25 25.30 17.16
CA ALA A 239 4.85 23.90 17.30
C ALA A 239 4.58 23.26 15.93
N SER A 240 4.85 21.95 15.81
CA SER A 240 4.41 21.16 14.67
C SER A 240 2.88 20.96 14.72
N VAL A 241 2.27 20.82 13.53
CA VAL A 241 0.85 20.46 13.41
C VAL A 241 0.75 18.97 13.15
N PRO A 242 0.10 18.18 14.01
CA PRO A 242 -0.08 16.75 13.80
C PRO A 242 -0.80 16.45 12.49
N GLY A 243 -0.55 15.27 11.92
CA GLY A 243 -1.32 14.77 10.80
C GLY A 243 -2.77 14.45 11.18
N ASN A 244 -3.65 14.46 10.19
CA ASN A 244 -5.06 14.15 10.36
C ASN A 244 -5.27 12.64 10.53
N ASP A 245 -6.25 12.27 11.35
CA ASP A 245 -6.62 10.88 11.56
C ASP A 245 -7.56 10.39 10.45
N LEU A 246 -7.37 9.15 10.04
CA LEU A 246 -8.21 8.50 9.03
C LEU A 246 -9.11 7.45 9.68
N VAL A 247 -10.41 7.51 9.41
CA VAL A 247 -11.34 6.41 9.67
C VAL A 247 -11.65 5.76 8.32
N ILE A 248 -11.45 4.44 8.21
CA ILE A 248 -11.66 3.73 6.97
C ILE A 248 -12.90 2.84 7.02
N ASN A 249 -13.43 2.47 5.85
CA ASN A 249 -14.62 1.63 5.75
C ASN A 249 -14.39 0.16 6.11
N LEU A 250 -13.11 -0.27 6.18
CA LEU A 250 -12.74 -1.64 6.50
C LEU A 250 -13.20 -2.00 7.91
N ASP A 251 -13.74 -3.22 8.08
CA ASP A 251 -14.06 -3.82 9.36
C ASP A 251 -13.05 -4.92 9.66
N ILE A 252 -12.21 -4.72 10.66
CA ILE A 252 -11.11 -5.64 10.98
C ILE A 252 -11.59 -7.03 11.42
N GLU A 253 -12.79 -7.13 11.98
CA GLU A 253 -13.38 -8.42 12.34
C GLU A 253 -13.76 -9.20 11.08
N LEU A 254 -14.47 -8.56 10.14
CA LEU A 254 -14.84 -9.17 8.85
C LEU A 254 -13.59 -9.49 8.03
N GLN A 255 -12.58 -8.63 8.07
CA GLN A 255 -11.28 -8.86 7.45
C GLN A 255 -10.66 -10.17 7.93
N ARG A 256 -10.55 -10.39 9.24
CA ARG A 256 -10.00 -11.61 9.83
C ARG A 256 -10.83 -12.86 9.53
N ILE A 257 -12.16 -12.72 9.47
CA ILE A 257 -13.05 -13.81 9.05
C ILE A 257 -12.76 -14.22 7.61
N ALA A 258 -12.55 -13.24 6.70
CA ALA A 258 -12.23 -13.51 5.31
C ALA A 258 -10.85 -14.16 5.16
N GLU A 259 -9.83 -13.65 5.84
CA GLU A 259 -8.46 -14.19 5.86
C GLU A 259 -8.45 -15.65 6.33
N LYS A 260 -9.14 -15.93 7.45
CA LYS A 260 -9.27 -17.29 7.98
C LYS A 260 -10.06 -18.21 7.06
N ALA A 261 -11.13 -17.69 6.42
CA ALA A 261 -11.96 -18.48 5.52
C ALA A 261 -11.26 -18.86 4.21
N MET A 262 -10.28 -18.08 3.77
CA MET A 262 -9.42 -18.42 2.62
C MET A 262 -8.44 -19.57 2.92
N GLY A 263 -8.20 -19.90 4.18
CA GLY A 263 -7.23 -20.94 4.55
C GLY A 263 -5.83 -20.66 3.97
N ASP A 264 -5.20 -21.67 3.39
CA ASP A 264 -3.83 -21.60 2.84
C ASP A 264 -3.77 -21.19 1.36
N PHE A 265 -4.91 -20.81 0.78
CA PHE A 265 -4.93 -20.34 -0.60
C PHE A 265 -4.34 -18.93 -0.72
N ALA A 266 -3.41 -18.75 -1.64
CA ALA A 266 -3.05 -17.44 -2.13
C ALA A 266 -4.24 -16.86 -2.92
N GLY A 267 -4.49 -15.55 -2.84
CA GLY A 267 -5.63 -14.98 -3.53
C GLY A 267 -6.13 -13.67 -2.92
N SER A 268 -7.41 -13.38 -3.15
CA SER A 268 -8.02 -12.13 -2.70
C SER A 268 -9.50 -12.31 -2.36
N VAL A 269 -9.95 -11.60 -1.32
CA VAL A 269 -11.37 -11.43 -0.99
C VAL A 269 -11.66 -9.95 -0.87
N ILE A 270 -12.65 -9.47 -1.60
CA ILE A 270 -13.11 -8.09 -1.53
C ILE A 270 -14.61 -8.08 -1.29
N ALA A 271 -15.03 -7.33 -0.27
CA ALA A 271 -16.45 -7.10 0.01
C ALA A 271 -16.77 -5.62 0.00
N ILE A 272 -17.81 -5.24 -0.74
CA ILE A 272 -18.22 -3.85 -0.98
C ILE A 272 -19.70 -3.70 -0.63
N GLU A 273 -20.05 -2.61 0.03
CA GLU A 273 -21.43 -2.18 0.19
C GLU A 273 -21.96 -1.63 -1.16
N PRO A 274 -22.96 -2.25 -1.79
CA PRO A 274 -23.41 -1.85 -3.13
C PRO A 274 -23.94 -0.43 -3.21
N LYS A 275 -24.56 0.06 -2.14
CA LYS A 275 -25.20 1.38 -2.09
C LYS A 275 -24.19 2.53 -1.95
N THR A 276 -23.07 2.29 -1.29
CA THR A 276 -22.10 3.33 -0.89
C THR A 276 -20.75 3.23 -1.57
N GLY A 277 -20.38 2.04 -2.07
CA GLY A 277 -19.03 1.74 -2.56
C GLY A 277 -18.00 1.57 -1.44
N ALA A 278 -18.42 1.50 -0.18
CA ALA A 278 -17.54 1.26 0.94
C ALA A 278 -16.93 -0.14 0.88
N VAL A 279 -15.59 -0.22 0.90
CA VAL A 279 -14.84 -1.48 0.90
C VAL A 279 -14.67 -1.91 2.35
N VAL A 280 -15.45 -2.90 2.79
CA VAL A 280 -15.47 -3.38 4.17
C VAL A 280 -14.51 -4.54 4.43
N VAL A 281 -14.11 -5.25 3.38
CA VAL A 281 -13.08 -6.30 3.41
C VAL A 281 -12.16 -6.14 2.21
N PHE A 282 -10.86 -6.20 2.46
CA PHE A 282 -9.82 -6.07 1.44
C PHE A 282 -8.66 -7.03 1.75
N VAL A 283 -8.82 -8.29 1.38
CA VAL A 283 -7.83 -9.35 1.62
C VAL A 283 -6.96 -9.54 0.39
N SER A 284 -5.65 -9.64 0.62
CA SER A 284 -4.67 -10.18 -0.33
C SER A 284 -3.77 -11.15 0.43
N LYS A 285 -3.79 -12.43 0.06
CA LYS A 285 -3.02 -13.51 0.68
C LYS A 285 -1.89 -14.01 -0.23
N PRO A 286 -0.74 -14.42 0.35
CA PRO A 286 -0.40 -14.36 1.76
C PRO A 286 -0.23 -12.93 2.27
N GLU A 287 -0.50 -12.73 3.56
CA GLU A 287 -0.29 -11.47 4.27
C GLU A 287 1.18 -11.31 4.67
N PHE A 288 1.56 -10.11 5.10
CA PHE A 288 2.87 -9.82 5.69
C PHE A 288 2.72 -8.86 6.88
N ASP A 289 3.62 -8.92 7.86
CA ASP A 289 3.61 -7.96 8.97
C ASP A 289 4.25 -6.63 8.55
N PRO A 290 3.49 -5.52 8.51
CA PRO A 290 3.99 -4.19 8.14
C PRO A 290 5.00 -3.64 9.16
N ASN A 291 5.00 -4.11 10.41
CA ASN A 291 5.94 -3.70 11.45
C ASN A 291 7.40 -4.03 11.09
N LEU A 292 7.63 -5.05 10.25
CA LEU A 292 8.97 -5.41 9.77
C LEU A 292 9.66 -4.28 9.00
N PHE A 293 8.90 -3.38 8.37
CA PHE A 293 9.43 -2.31 7.52
C PHE A 293 9.73 -1.02 8.26
N VAL A 294 9.06 -0.77 9.39
CA VAL A 294 9.18 0.49 10.14
C VAL A 294 10.61 0.79 10.58
N HIS A 295 11.34 -0.22 11.02
CA HIS A 295 12.70 -0.06 11.54
C HIS A 295 13.80 -0.55 10.58
N GLY A 296 13.40 -0.98 9.38
CA GLY A 296 14.23 -1.60 8.37
C GLY A 296 14.16 -3.12 8.43
N ILE A 297 13.87 -3.72 7.29
CA ILE A 297 13.80 -5.17 7.10
C ILE A 297 15.16 -5.72 6.66
N SER A 298 15.48 -6.95 7.05
CA SER A 298 16.69 -7.61 6.56
C SER A 298 16.56 -7.92 5.06
N HIS A 299 17.70 -7.96 4.33
CA HIS A 299 17.69 -8.37 2.92
C HIS A 299 17.13 -9.77 2.72
N LYS A 300 17.36 -10.69 3.65
CA LYS A 300 16.86 -12.06 3.63
C LYS A 300 15.33 -12.07 3.71
N ASP A 301 14.76 -11.38 4.70
CA ASP A 301 13.31 -11.32 4.91
C ASP A 301 12.61 -10.57 3.78
N TYR A 302 13.20 -9.46 3.32
CA TYR A 302 12.67 -8.73 2.17
C TYR A 302 12.64 -9.58 0.90
N ASN A 303 13.73 -10.31 0.60
CA ASN A 303 13.78 -11.21 -0.54
C ASN A 303 12.76 -12.34 -0.42
N HIS A 304 12.56 -12.90 0.78
CA HIS A 304 11.53 -13.90 1.02
C HIS A 304 10.12 -13.34 0.73
N LEU A 305 9.81 -12.15 1.21
CA LEU A 305 8.51 -11.51 0.99
C LEU A 305 8.30 -11.09 -0.47
N GLN A 306 9.35 -10.64 -1.17
CA GLN A 306 9.28 -10.13 -2.55
C GLN A 306 9.34 -11.23 -3.61
N HIS A 307 10.19 -12.23 -3.41
CA HIS A 307 10.51 -13.25 -4.42
C HIS A 307 10.17 -14.69 -3.99
N GLY A 308 9.70 -14.87 -2.75
CA GLY A 308 9.19 -16.16 -2.28
C GLY A 308 8.08 -16.72 -3.18
N ILE A 309 7.77 -18.00 -3.04
CA ILE A 309 6.88 -18.76 -3.94
C ILE A 309 5.54 -18.04 -4.16
N ASP A 310 4.93 -17.52 -3.10
CA ASP A 310 3.61 -16.90 -3.13
C ASP A 310 3.66 -15.36 -3.06
N LYS A 311 4.86 -14.75 -3.09
CA LYS A 311 5.10 -13.31 -3.18
C LYS A 311 4.19 -12.49 -2.24
N PRO A 312 4.38 -12.55 -0.91
CA PRO A 312 3.50 -11.87 0.05
C PRO A 312 3.32 -10.37 -0.17
N LEU A 313 4.33 -9.66 -0.72
CA LEU A 313 4.22 -8.22 -1.02
C LEU A 313 3.37 -7.89 -2.25
N PHE A 314 3.01 -8.90 -3.05
CA PHE A 314 2.18 -8.69 -4.22
C PHE A 314 0.71 -8.51 -3.82
N ASN A 315 0.19 -7.29 -3.94
CA ASN A 315 -1.22 -6.99 -3.63
C ASN A 315 -2.14 -7.54 -4.72
N ARG A 316 -2.63 -8.77 -4.51
CA ARG A 316 -3.48 -9.49 -5.44
C ARG A 316 -4.82 -8.81 -5.69
N ALA A 317 -5.31 -8.05 -4.73
CA ALA A 317 -6.59 -7.37 -4.81
C ALA A 317 -6.68 -6.37 -5.98
N ILE A 318 -5.57 -5.66 -6.24
CA ILE A 318 -5.50 -4.58 -7.25
C ILE A 318 -4.47 -4.82 -8.36
N PHE A 319 -3.47 -5.70 -8.17
CA PHE A 319 -2.45 -6.02 -9.18
C PHE A 319 -2.69 -7.37 -9.86
N GLY A 320 -3.32 -8.31 -9.16
CA GLY A 320 -3.65 -9.63 -9.70
C GLY A 320 -4.63 -9.49 -10.87
N GLN A 321 -4.29 -10.09 -12.01
CA GLN A 321 -5.12 -10.10 -13.21
C GLN A 321 -5.39 -11.55 -13.57
N TYR A 322 -6.64 -11.96 -13.45
CA TYR A 322 -7.07 -13.34 -13.60
C TYR A 322 -8.12 -13.46 -14.71
N PRO A 323 -8.11 -14.53 -15.50
CA PRO A 323 -9.26 -14.83 -16.34
C PRO A 323 -10.50 -14.97 -15.43
N PRO A 324 -11.56 -14.22 -15.69
CA PRO A 324 -12.75 -14.24 -14.81
C PRO A 324 -13.55 -15.52 -14.89
N GLY A 325 -13.37 -16.31 -15.94
CA GLY A 325 -14.08 -17.55 -16.19
C GLY A 325 -15.60 -17.37 -16.11
N SER A 326 -16.28 -18.37 -15.62
CA SER A 326 -17.74 -18.39 -15.53
C SER A 326 -18.35 -17.27 -14.65
N THR A 327 -17.55 -16.50 -13.88
CA THR A 327 -18.07 -15.32 -13.16
C THR A 327 -18.53 -14.19 -14.10
N PHE A 328 -18.11 -14.23 -15.38
CA PHE A 328 -18.58 -13.27 -16.40
C PHE A 328 -19.93 -13.64 -17.02
N LYS A 329 -20.38 -14.89 -16.90
CA LYS A 329 -21.62 -15.34 -17.53
C LYS A 329 -22.87 -14.53 -17.15
N PRO A 330 -23.08 -14.07 -15.90
CA PRO A 330 -24.18 -13.16 -15.57
C PRO A 330 -24.18 -11.88 -16.39
N PHE A 331 -23.01 -11.27 -16.59
CA PHE A 331 -22.85 -10.02 -17.35
C PHE A 331 -23.06 -10.24 -18.85
N ILE A 332 -22.50 -11.31 -19.41
CA ILE A 332 -22.61 -11.66 -20.84
C ILE A 332 -24.04 -12.09 -21.16
N GLY A 333 -24.67 -12.87 -20.27
CA GLY A 333 -26.06 -13.25 -20.42
C GLY A 333 -27.00 -12.03 -20.42
N LEU A 334 -26.78 -11.11 -19.48
CA LEU A 334 -27.53 -9.85 -19.43
C LEU A 334 -27.32 -9.02 -20.70
N ALA A 335 -26.08 -8.91 -21.21
CA ALA A 335 -25.77 -8.26 -22.46
C ALA A 335 -26.55 -8.85 -23.65
N GLY A 336 -26.58 -10.18 -23.74
CA GLY A 336 -27.28 -10.87 -24.80
C GLY A 336 -28.78 -10.61 -24.81
N VAL A 337 -29.41 -10.53 -23.66
CA VAL A 337 -30.84 -10.21 -23.53
C VAL A 337 -31.09 -8.71 -23.82
N GLU A 338 -30.28 -7.82 -23.26
CA GLU A 338 -30.39 -6.37 -23.45
C GLU A 338 -30.23 -5.95 -24.91
N GLN A 339 -29.25 -6.52 -25.59
CA GLN A 339 -28.94 -6.24 -26.99
C GLN A 339 -29.79 -7.07 -27.97
N ARG A 340 -30.79 -7.85 -27.49
CA ARG A 340 -31.73 -8.67 -28.28
C ARG A 340 -31.06 -9.78 -29.10
N HIS A 341 -29.87 -10.24 -28.73
CA HIS A 341 -29.23 -11.40 -29.38
C HIS A 341 -29.90 -12.73 -28.99
N ILE A 342 -30.53 -12.76 -27.82
CA ILE A 342 -31.31 -13.92 -27.34
C ILE A 342 -32.46 -13.44 -26.44
N GLY A 343 -33.60 -14.17 -26.51
CA GLY A 343 -34.71 -13.92 -25.59
C GLY A 343 -34.60 -14.77 -24.32
N LEU A 344 -35.16 -14.32 -23.21
CA LEU A 344 -35.13 -15.03 -21.91
C LEU A 344 -35.67 -16.48 -21.96
N LYS A 345 -36.69 -16.75 -22.80
CA LYS A 345 -37.31 -18.08 -22.96
C LYS A 345 -36.64 -18.91 -24.05
N LYS A 346 -35.79 -18.29 -24.90
CA LYS A 346 -35.10 -19.01 -25.97
C LYS A 346 -34.10 -19.99 -25.39
N SER A 347 -34.20 -21.24 -25.82
CA SER A 347 -33.35 -22.32 -25.34
C SER A 347 -32.30 -22.70 -26.41
N ILE A 348 -31.18 -23.24 -25.95
CA ILE A 348 -30.11 -23.82 -26.72
C ILE A 348 -29.89 -25.24 -26.23
N GLU A 349 -29.73 -26.19 -27.13
CA GLU A 349 -29.39 -27.57 -26.78
C GLU A 349 -27.90 -27.68 -26.49
N CYS A 350 -27.57 -28.20 -25.32
CA CYS A 350 -26.20 -28.48 -24.87
C CYS A 350 -25.93 -29.99 -24.91
N LYS A 351 -25.11 -30.42 -25.87
CA LYS A 351 -24.65 -31.80 -26.04
C LYS A 351 -23.24 -32.04 -25.46
N GLY A 352 -22.77 -31.19 -24.56
CA GLY A 352 -21.44 -31.27 -23.95
C GLY A 352 -20.34 -30.56 -24.76
N HIS A 353 -20.60 -30.10 -25.97
CA HIS A 353 -19.68 -29.30 -26.77
C HIS A 353 -20.42 -28.42 -27.79
N TYR A 354 -19.73 -27.41 -28.28
CA TYR A 354 -20.17 -26.51 -29.34
C TYR A 354 -19.21 -26.60 -30.53
N LEU A 355 -19.76 -26.67 -31.75
CA LEU A 355 -19.00 -26.60 -33.00
C LEU A 355 -19.16 -25.20 -33.61
N LEU A 356 -18.05 -24.57 -33.98
CA LEU A 356 -18.10 -23.25 -34.60
C LEU A 356 -18.67 -23.38 -36.03
N PRO A 357 -19.76 -22.67 -36.37
CA PRO A 357 -20.33 -22.74 -37.72
C PRO A 357 -19.32 -22.33 -38.79
N GLY A 358 -19.16 -23.21 -39.82
CA GLY A 358 -18.23 -22.98 -40.92
C GLY A 358 -16.77 -23.35 -40.63
N ASP A 359 -16.45 -23.85 -39.47
CA ASP A 359 -15.12 -24.36 -39.14
C ASP A 359 -14.96 -25.80 -39.70
N LYS A 360 -14.03 -25.96 -40.63
CA LYS A 360 -13.73 -27.27 -41.25
C LYS A 360 -12.86 -28.17 -40.37
N THR A 361 -12.29 -27.64 -39.28
CA THR A 361 -11.44 -28.41 -38.35
C THR A 361 -12.24 -29.23 -37.35
N GLU A 362 -13.58 -29.05 -37.32
CA GLU A 362 -14.49 -29.68 -36.37
C GLU A 362 -14.04 -29.58 -34.91
N ARG A 363 -13.31 -28.49 -34.57
CA ARG A 363 -12.83 -28.24 -33.21
C ARG A 363 -13.98 -28.18 -32.25
N LYS A 364 -13.95 -29.03 -31.20
CA LYS A 364 -14.95 -29.08 -30.15
C LYS A 364 -14.63 -28.08 -29.05
N TYR A 365 -15.50 -27.10 -28.87
CA TYR A 365 -15.48 -26.21 -27.70
C TYR A 365 -16.29 -26.89 -26.58
N ARG A 366 -15.58 -27.54 -25.65
CA ARG A 366 -16.17 -28.44 -24.63
C ARG A 366 -16.92 -27.65 -23.56
N ASP A 367 -18.01 -28.26 -23.04
CA ASP A 367 -18.64 -27.86 -21.80
C ASP A 367 -17.95 -28.59 -20.64
N TRP A 368 -18.02 -28.04 -19.44
CA TRP A 368 -17.50 -28.70 -18.24
C TRP A 368 -18.25 -30.02 -17.94
N LYS A 369 -19.53 -30.11 -18.35
CA LYS A 369 -20.35 -31.33 -18.27
C LYS A 369 -20.31 -32.08 -19.60
N LYS A 370 -19.60 -33.19 -19.66
CA LYS A 370 -19.33 -33.97 -20.89
C LYS A 370 -20.60 -34.45 -21.60
N GLU A 371 -21.59 -34.90 -20.83
CA GLU A 371 -22.88 -35.37 -21.34
C GLU A 371 -23.82 -34.23 -21.75
N GLY A 372 -23.43 -33.01 -21.48
CA GLY A 372 -24.23 -31.83 -21.74
C GLY A 372 -25.33 -31.57 -20.69
N HIS A 373 -25.99 -30.43 -20.86
CA HIS A 373 -27.07 -29.97 -19.98
C HIS A 373 -28.46 -30.14 -20.59
N GLY A 374 -28.56 -30.70 -21.81
CA GLY A 374 -29.81 -30.80 -22.57
C GLY A 374 -30.34 -29.42 -22.97
N ILE A 375 -31.61 -29.18 -22.79
CA ILE A 375 -32.26 -27.90 -23.16
C ILE A 375 -32.00 -26.84 -22.10
N VAL A 376 -31.31 -25.76 -22.48
CA VAL A 376 -30.82 -24.70 -21.58
C VAL A 376 -31.35 -23.35 -22.02
N ASN A 377 -32.12 -22.66 -21.16
CA ASN A 377 -32.52 -21.26 -21.32
C ASN A 377 -31.61 -20.31 -20.49
N PHE A 378 -31.88 -19.01 -20.51
CA PHE A 378 -31.14 -18.00 -19.77
C PHE A 378 -30.96 -18.35 -18.28
N ARG A 379 -32.01 -18.71 -17.57
CA ARG A 379 -32.00 -19.02 -16.13
C ARG A 379 -31.09 -20.24 -15.85
N LYS A 380 -31.37 -21.34 -16.56
CA LYS A 380 -30.65 -22.61 -16.43
C LYS A 380 -29.16 -22.48 -16.83
N SER A 381 -28.84 -21.60 -17.79
CA SER A 381 -27.45 -21.37 -18.24
C SER A 381 -26.58 -20.76 -17.12
N ILE A 382 -27.14 -19.92 -16.27
CA ILE A 382 -26.45 -19.30 -15.13
C ILE A 382 -26.40 -20.30 -13.96
N GLU A 383 -27.53 -20.92 -13.60
CA GLU A 383 -27.66 -21.90 -12.52
C GLU A 383 -26.63 -23.02 -12.66
N GLN A 384 -26.58 -23.64 -13.85
CA GLN A 384 -25.72 -24.80 -14.13
C GLN A 384 -24.40 -24.43 -14.78
N SER A 385 -24.15 -23.14 -15.03
CA SER A 385 -22.91 -22.66 -15.64
C SER A 385 -22.60 -23.26 -17.03
N CYS A 386 -23.61 -23.50 -17.89
CA CYS A 386 -23.45 -24.14 -19.20
C CYS A 386 -22.58 -23.32 -20.16
N ASP A 387 -21.42 -23.86 -20.59
CA ASP A 387 -20.50 -23.20 -21.51
C ASP A 387 -21.06 -23.12 -22.93
N VAL A 388 -21.71 -24.18 -23.41
CA VAL A 388 -22.29 -24.26 -24.76
C VAL A 388 -23.31 -23.13 -25.00
N TYR A 389 -24.14 -22.80 -24.01
CA TYR A 389 -25.06 -21.67 -24.13
C TYR A 389 -24.30 -20.36 -24.39
N TYR A 390 -23.20 -20.12 -23.69
CA TYR A 390 -22.40 -18.90 -23.82
C TYR A 390 -21.54 -18.88 -25.05
N TYR A 391 -21.04 -20.02 -25.55
CA TYR A 391 -20.41 -20.08 -26.87
C TYR A 391 -21.37 -19.67 -27.98
N ALA A 392 -22.57 -20.24 -28.00
CA ALA A 392 -23.60 -19.89 -28.99
C ALA A 392 -24.04 -18.42 -28.87
N LEU A 393 -24.20 -17.91 -27.64
CA LEU A 393 -24.56 -16.51 -27.41
C LEU A 393 -23.43 -15.56 -27.87
N ALA A 394 -22.19 -15.83 -27.48
CA ALA A 394 -21.03 -15.01 -27.86
C ALA A 394 -20.82 -14.97 -29.38
N TYR A 395 -21.00 -16.10 -30.07
CA TYR A 395 -20.95 -16.14 -31.53
C TYR A 395 -21.96 -15.18 -32.19
N ARG A 396 -23.20 -15.14 -31.66
CA ARG A 396 -24.26 -14.26 -32.13
C ARG A 396 -23.97 -12.78 -31.83
N MET A 397 -23.40 -12.49 -30.66
CA MET A 397 -23.10 -11.14 -30.23
C MET A 397 -21.89 -10.54 -30.94
N GLY A 398 -20.85 -11.32 -31.13
CA GLY A 398 -19.54 -10.81 -31.51
C GLY A 398 -18.81 -10.12 -30.36
N ILE A 399 -17.46 -10.01 -30.49
CA ILE A 399 -16.63 -9.52 -29.40
C ILE A 399 -16.87 -8.06 -29.06
N ASP A 400 -17.17 -7.21 -30.05
CA ASP A 400 -17.31 -5.77 -29.81
C ASP A 400 -18.58 -5.45 -29.01
N ASN A 401 -19.71 -6.14 -29.25
CA ASN A 401 -20.92 -6.00 -28.43
C ASN A 401 -20.72 -6.51 -27.00
N ILE A 402 -19.93 -7.58 -26.82
CA ILE A 402 -19.53 -8.09 -25.50
C ILE A 402 -18.67 -7.03 -24.80
N HIS A 403 -17.65 -6.49 -25.50
CA HIS A 403 -16.77 -5.44 -25.00
C HIS A 403 -17.55 -4.21 -24.51
N ASP A 404 -18.40 -3.66 -25.38
CA ASP A 404 -19.12 -2.40 -25.10
C ASP A 404 -20.07 -2.53 -23.91
N PHE A 405 -20.68 -3.69 -23.73
CA PHE A 405 -21.56 -3.92 -22.58
C PHE A 405 -20.78 -4.13 -21.28
N LEU A 406 -19.73 -4.95 -21.29
CA LEU A 406 -18.89 -5.21 -20.13
C LEU A 406 -18.13 -3.96 -19.65
N ALA A 407 -17.72 -3.08 -20.58
CA ALA A 407 -17.10 -1.80 -20.26
C ALA A 407 -17.97 -0.89 -19.37
N LYS A 408 -19.31 -0.99 -19.46
CA LYS A 408 -20.25 -0.24 -18.60
C LYS A 408 -20.08 -0.63 -17.13
N PHE A 409 -19.75 -1.89 -16.84
CA PHE A 409 -19.47 -2.38 -15.49
C PHE A 409 -18.08 -2.01 -14.97
N GLY A 410 -17.22 -1.43 -15.82
CA GLY A 410 -15.89 -0.97 -15.44
C GLY A 410 -14.77 -1.94 -15.77
N PHE A 411 -15.04 -3.06 -16.43
CA PHE A 411 -14.00 -3.96 -16.91
C PHE A 411 -13.11 -3.27 -17.95
N GLY A 412 -11.82 -3.58 -17.94
CA GLY A 412 -10.83 -2.96 -18.81
C GLY A 412 -10.37 -1.55 -18.37
N LYS A 413 -10.88 -1.04 -17.25
CA LYS A 413 -10.52 0.27 -16.68
C LYS A 413 -10.24 0.16 -15.19
N LYS A 414 -9.42 1.07 -14.65
CA LYS A 414 -9.22 1.19 -13.21
C LYS A 414 -10.53 1.55 -12.52
N THR A 415 -10.79 1.00 -11.34
CA THR A 415 -12.00 1.27 -10.57
C THR A 415 -11.98 2.62 -9.88
N GLY A 416 -10.77 3.18 -9.66
CA GLY A 416 -10.56 4.44 -8.96
C GLY A 416 -10.56 4.30 -7.44
N ILE A 417 -10.25 3.10 -6.92
CA ILE A 417 -10.01 2.90 -5.49
C ILE A 417 -8.87 3.80 -5.01
N ASP A 418 -8.96 4.26 -3.77
CA ASP A 418 -7.99 5.12 -3.12
C ASP A 418 -6.70 4.37 -2.70
N LEU A 419 -6.09 3.71 -3.69
CA LEU A 419 -4.79 3.04 -3.61
C LEU A 419 -4.00 3.26 -4.91
N PHE A 420 -2.69 3.36 -4.80
CA PHE A 420 -1.82 3.47 -5.97
C PHE A 420 -1.55 2.11 -6.63
N GLY A 421 -1.30 2.16 -7.94
CA GLY A 421 -0.82 1.01 -8.71
C GLY A 421 -1.90 0.09 -9.25
N GLU A 422 -3.19 0.40 -9.06
CA GLU A 422 -4.29 -0.41 -9.58
C GLU A 422 -4.09 -0.75 -11.07
N ARG A 423 -4.30 -2.03 -11.43
CA ARG A 423 -4.30 -2.53 -12.81
C ARG A 423 -5.69 -2.44 -13.42
N SER A 424 -5.74 -2.19 -14.73
CA SER A 424 -7.01 -2.05 -15.46
C SER A 424 -7.63 -3.39 -15.88
N GLY A 425 -6.96 -4.52 -15.65
CA GLY A 425 -7.36 -5.76 -16.31
C GLY A 425 -7.23 -5.65 -17.84
N LEU A 426 -7.86 -6.57 -18.55
CA LEU A 426 -7.91 -6.56 -20.02
C LEU A 426 -9.31 -6.95 -20.49
N LEU A 427 -9.97 -6.05 -21.20
CA LEU A 427 -11.20 -6.31 -21.92
C LEU A 427 -10.91 -6.26 -23.43
N PRO A 428 -10.84 -7.41 -24.12
CA PRO A 428 -10.40 -7.47 -25.50
C PRO A 428 -11.48 -6.93 -26.46
N SER A 429 -11.04 -6.38 -27.60
CA SER A 429 -11.84 -5.99 -28.76
C SER A 429 -11.07 -6.28 -30.05
N ARG A 430 -11.73 -6.17 -31.20
CA ARG A 430 -11.04 -6.30 -32.51
C ARG A 430 -9.94 -5.25 -32.66
N GLU A 431 -10.25 -4.00 -32.27
CA GLU A 431 -9.30 -2.88 -32.33
C GLU A 431 -8.09 -3.13 -31.41
N TRP A 432 -8.34 -3.57 -30.17
CA TRP A 432 -7.27 -3.91 -29.22
C TRP A 432 -6.32 -4.97 -29.82
N LYS A 433 -6.87 -6.07 -30.36
CA LYS A 433 -6.04 -7.16 -30.91
C LYS A 433 -5.21 -6.69 -32.10
N LYS A 434 -5.81 -5.92 -33.02
CA LYS A 434 -5.08 -5.34 -34.15
C LYS A 434 -3.95 -4.44 -33.70
N ARG A 435 -4.17 -3.60 -32.67
CA ARG A 435 -3.18 -2.66 -32.14
C ARG A 435 -2.04 -3.39 -31.42
N VAL A 436 -2.34 -4.41 -30.59
CA VAL A 436 -1.35 -5.05 -29.70
C VAL A 436 -0.64 -6.22 -30.37
N HIS A 437 -1.37 -7.03 -31.15
CA HIS A 437 -0.85 -8.26 -31.78
C HIS A 437 -0.67 -8.14 -33.30
N ASN A 438 -1.09 -7.04 -33.90
CA ASN A 438 -1.08 -6.81 -35.36
C ASN A 438 -1.78 -7.92 -36.17
N THR A 439 -2.79 -8.56 -35.59
CA THR A 439 -3.54 -9.67 -36.20
C THR A 439 -5.03 -9.42 -36.15
N VAL A 440 -5.78 -10.10 -37.02
CA VAL A 440 -7.24 -10.04 -37.03
C VAL A 440 -7.82 -10.82 -35.84
N TRP A 441 -9.06 -10.51 -35.49
CA TRP A 441 -9.83 -11.24 -34.51
C TRP A 441 -10.50 -12.47 -35.15
N TYR A 442 -10.35 -13.62 -34.54
CA TYR A 442 -10.96 -14.87 -35.03
C TYR A 442 -12.24 -15.21 -34.26
N PRO A 443 -13.27 -15.79 -34.93
CA PRO A 443 -14.53 -16.15 -34.26
C PRO A 443 -14.36 -17.08 -33.04
N GLY A 444 -13.41 -18.03 -33.12
CA GLY A 444 -13.11 -18.91 -31.97
C GLY A 444 -12.65 -18.19 -30.71
N GLU A 445 -11.98 -17.04 -30.85
CA GLU A 445 -11.58 -16.20 -29.70
C GLU A 445 -12.80 -15.54 -29.04
N THR A 446 -13.84 -15.22 -29.83
CA THR A 446 -15.12 -14.73 -29.30
C THR A 446 -15.79 -15.78 -28.44
N LEU A 447 -15.77 -17.07 -28.86
CA LEU A 447 -16.35 -18.16 -28.07
C LEU A 447 -15.69 -18.26 -26.70
N ILE A 448 -14.36 -18.30 -26.69
CA ILE A 448 -13.58 -18.39 -25.45
C ILE A 448 -13.81 -17.16 -24.56
N SER A 449 -13.88 -15.95 -25.15
CA SER A 449 -14.22 -14.72 -24.42
C SER A 449 -15.63 -14.78 -23.85
N GLY A 450 -16.57 -15.49 -24.50
CA GLY A 450 -17.95 -15.67 -24.05
C GLY A 450 -18.10 -16.44 -22.73
N ILE A 451 -17.06 -17.15 -22.31
CA ILE A 451 -17.00 -17.83 -21.01
C ILE A 451 -15.99 -17.20 -20.05
N GLY A 452 -15.49 -16.00 -20.37
CA GLY A 452 -14.55 -15.25 -19.52
C GLY A 452 -13.12 -15.79 -19.53
N GLN A 453 -12.70 -16.43 -20.62
CA GLN A 453 -11.37 -16.99 -20.81
C GLN A 453 -10.63 -16.28 -21.97
N GLY A 454 -9.48 -16.81 -22.37
CA GLY A 454 -8.65 -16.26 -23.44
C GLY A 454 -7.95 -14.97 -23.02
N TYR A 455 -8.14 -13.90 -23.77
CA TYR A 455 -7.50 -12.61 -23.47
C TYR A 455 -8.17 -11.81 -22.35
N MET A 456 -9.35 -12.24 -21.86
CA MET A 456 -10.04 -11.53 -20.79
C MET A 456 -9.32 -11.64 -19.45
N LEU A 457 -9.00 -10.49 -18.83
CA LEU A 457 -8.40 -10.43 -17.52
C LEU A 457 -9.15 -9.40 -16.65
N ALA A 458 -9.52 -9.80 -15.44
CA ALA A 458 -10.11 -8.92 -14.45
C ALA A 458 -9.30 -8.96 -13.14
N THR A 459 -9.25 -7.82 -12.45
CA THR A 459 -8.72 -7.79 -11.08
C THR A 459 -9.82 -8.14 -10.08
N PRO A 460 -9.49 -8.68 -8.90
CA PRO A 460 -10.48 -8.96 -7.86
C PRO A 460 -11.32 -7.74 -7.48
N ILE A 461 -10.73 -6.53 -7.44
CA ILE A 461 -11.48 -5.30 -7.16
C ILE A 461 -12.48 -4.99 -8.29
N GLN A 462 -12.14 -5.22 -9.56
CA GLN A 462 -13.08 -5.05 -10.66
C GLN A 462 -14.26 -6.02 -10.56
N LEU A 463 -14.00 -7.29 -10.23
CA LEU A 463 -15.06 -8.28 -10.01
C LEU A 463 -15.99 -7.85 -8.87
N ALA A 464 -15.44 -7.35 -7.75
CA ALA A 464 -16.24 -6.87 -6.62
C ALA A 464 -17.09 -5.64 -6.98
N VAL A 465 -16.52 -4.65 -7.68
CA VAL A 465 -17.23 -3.44 -8.13
C VAL A 465 -18.34 -3.79 -9.13
N ALA A 466 -18.05 -4.65 -10.09
CA ALA A 466 -19.05 -5.10 -11.06
C ALA A 466 -20.18 -5.90 -10.36
N THR A 467 -19.85 -6.74 -9.39
CA THR A 467 -20.83 -7.48 -8.58
C THR A 467 -21.69 -6.53 -7.73
N ALA A 468 -21.09 -5.50 -7.13
CA ALA A 468 -21.82 -4.45 -6.42
C ALA A 468 -22.77 -3.67 -7.34
N ALA A 469 -22.33 -3.38 -8.58
CA ALA A 469 -23.19 -2.75 -9.59
C ALA A 469 -24.36 -3.67 -10.03
N LEU A 470 -24.15 -4.99 -10.14
CA LEU A 470 -25.26 -5.92 -10.34
C LEU A 470 -26.23 -5.87 -9.14
N ALA A 471 -25.71 -6.04 -7.93
CA ALA A 471 -26.50 -6.07 -6.70
C ALA A 471 -27.36 -4.81 -6.51
N SER A 472 -26.87 -3.65 -6.97
CA SER A 472 -27.57 -2.36 -6.89
C SER A 472 -28.35 -2.00 -8.18
N LYS A 473 -28.66 -3.00 -9.02
CA LYS A 473 -29.43 -2.84 -10.27
C LYS A 473 -28.85 -1.75 -11.16
N GLY A 474 -27.53 -1.83 -11.42
CA GLY A 474 -26.80 -0.93 -12.31
C GLY A 474 -26.24 0.33 -11.67
N ASN A 475 -26.47 0.58 -10.38
CA ASN A 475 -25.84 1.71 -9.70
C ASN A 475 -24.38 1.35 -9.36
N LYS A 476 -23.46 1.76 -10.23
CA LYS A 476 -22.03 1.55 -10.05
C LYS A 476 -21.43 2.68 -9.21
N THR A 477 -20.86 2.35 -8.08
CA THR A 477 -20.16 3.27 -7.18
C THR A 477 -18.65 3.11 -7.31
N VAL A 478 -17.89 4.20 -7.14
CA VAL A 478 -16.44 4.14 -7.03
C VAL A 478 -16.09 3.51 -5.68
N PRO A 479 -15.29 2.43 -5.65
CA PRO A 479 -14.88 1.79 -4.40
C PRO A 479 -13.99 2.72 -3.59
N ARG A 480 -14.13 2.69 -2.27
CA ARG A 480 -13.33 3.54 -1.37
C ARG A 480 -13.02 2.84 -0.05
N LEU A 481 -11.78 2.94 0.37
CA LEU A 481 -11.35 2.54 1.70
C LEU A 481 -11.60 3.66 2.72
N LEU A 482 -11.32 4.92 2.37
CA LEU A 482 -11.55 6.05 3.27
C LEU A 482 -13.05 6.27 3.51
N LYS A 483 -13.45 6.40 4.78
CA LYS A 483 -14.76 6.82 5.23
C LYS A 483 -14.76 8.32 5.52
N GLU A 484 -13.89 8.77 6.43
CA GLU A 484 -13.80 10.15 6.88
C GLU A 484 -12.38 10.51 7.33
N ILE A 485 -12.06 11.80 7.34
CA ILE A 485 -10.82 12.38 7.85
C ILE A 485 -11.18 13.26 9.03
N HIS A 486 -10.59 12.98 10.20
CA HIS A 486 -10.69 13.81 11.37
C HIS A 486 -9.55 14.84 11.33
N VAL A 487 -9.90 16.11 11.17
CA VAL A 487 -8.94 17.21 11.07
C VAL A 487 -8.58 17.64 12.49
N VAL A 488 -7.30 17.44 12.88
CA VAL A 488 -6.84 17.67 14.26
C VAL A 488 -6.79 19.15 14.62
N THR A 489 -6.65 20.07 13.64
CA THR A 489 -6.47 21.50 13.90
C THR A 489 -7.74 22.23 14.33
N ASP A 490 -8.90 21.80 13.86
CA ASP A 490 -10.19 22.48 14.06
C ASP A 490 -11.30 21.52 14.53
N ASP A 491 -10.94 20.29 14.86
CA ASP A 491 -11.85 19.22 15.30
C ASP A 491 -13.02 18.97 14.33
N THR A 492 -12.78 19.19 13.02
CA THR A 492 -13.79 18.96 11.99
C THR A 492 -13.65 17.58 11.35
N VAL A 493 -14.75 17.09 10.76
CA VAL A 493 -14.78 15.80 10.05
C VAL A 493 -15.07 16.04 8.57
N ARG A 494 -14.15 15.64 7.71
CA ARG A 494 -14.32 15.64 6.25
C ARG A 494 -14.78 14.28 5.77
N ILE A 495 -16.00 14.19 5.22
CA ILE A 495 -16.58 12.94 4.70
C ILE A 495 -16.40 12.90 3.18
N ARG A 496 -15.85 11.80 2.68
CA ARG A 496 -15.76 11.55 1.24
C ARG A 496 -17.10 11.03 0.71
N LYS A 497 -17.82 11.86 -0.06
CA LYS A 497 -19.10 11.47 -0.67
C LYS A 497 -18.90 10.40 -1.75
N PRO A 498 -19.82 9.41 -1.87
CA PRO A 498 -19.74 8.40 -2.93
C PRO A 498 -19.97 9.01 -4.31
N SER A 499 -19.15 8.63 -5.28
CA SER A 499 -19.39 8.92 -6.70
C SER A 499 -20.12 7.76 -7.36
N LYS A 500 -21.18 8.04 -8.11
CA LYS A 500 -22.09 7.05 -8.70
C LYS A 500 -22.28 7.28 -10.19
N THR A 501 -22.37 6.20 -10.94
CA THR A 501 -22.84 6.16 -12.32
C THR A 501 -23.91 5.09 -12.45
N THR A 502 -24.94 5.28 -13.30
CA THR A 502 -26.02 4.31 -13.43
C THR A 502 -25.98 3.64 -14.80
N ILE A 503 -25.98 2.32 -14.82
CA ILE A 503 -26.13 1.49 -16.02
C ILE A 503 -27.63 1.26 -16.20
N LYS A 504 -28.24 1.96 -17.14
CA LYS A 504 -29.66 1.81 -17.48
C LYS A 504 -29.85 0.62 -18.42
N LEU A 505 -30.79 -0.24 -18.11
CA LEU A 505 -31.25 -1.29 -19.00
C LEU A 505 -32.46 -0.80 -19.78
N ARG A 506 -32.66 -1.41 -20.94
CA ARG A 506 -33.86 -1.18 -21.76
C ARG A 506 -35.14 -1.65 -21.06
N ASP A 507 -35.03 -2.74 -20.30
CA ASP A 507 -36.11 -3.32 -19.51
C ASP A 507 -35.58 -3.68 -18.11
N GLU A 508 -36.04 -2.94 -17.10
CA GLU A 508 -35.61 -3.13 -15.70
C GLU A 508 -35.96 -4.52 -15.15
N ARG A 509 -36.93 -5.26 -15.75
CA ARG A 509 -37.24 -6.64 -15.38
C ARG A 509 -36.09 -7.59 -15.65
N HIS A 510 -35.13 -7.25 -16.52
CA HIS A 510 -33.94 -8.06 -16.78
C HIS A 510 -33.08 -8.23 -15.53
N TRP A 511 -33.03 -7.22 -14.64
CA TRP A 511 -32.37 -7.37 -13.33
C TRP A 511 -32.99 -8.49 -12.49
N GLN A 512 -34.33 -8.53 -12.43
CA GLN A 512 -35.02 -9.54 -11.66
C GLN A 512 -34.80 -10.97 -12.21
N HIS A 513 -34.83 -11.14 -13.53
CA HIS A 513 -34.51 -12.41 -14.17
C HIS A 513 -33.06 -12.84 -13.90
N LEU A 514 -32.12 -11.91 -13.95
CA LEU A 514 -30.72 -12.17 -13.62
C LEU A 514 -30.57 -12.59 -12.15
N PHE A 515 -31.19 -11.86 -11.22
CA PHE A 515 -31.11 -12.16 -9.79
C PHE A 515 -31.69 -13.54 -9.48
N THR A 516 -32.83 -13.89 -10.07
CA THR A 516 -33.42 -15.23 -9.93
C THR A 516 -32.45 -16.31 -10.43
N ALA A 517 -31.83 -16.11 -11.59
CA ALA A 517 -30.87 -17.05 -12.13
C ALA A 517 -29.60 -17.20 -11.28
N MET A 518 -29.09 -16.09 -10.74
CA MET A 518 -27.92 -16.10 -9.83
C MET A 518 -28.28 -16.66 -8.44
N GLN A 519 -29.53 -16.50 -7.99
CA GLN A 519 -30.03 -17.10 -6.76
C GLN A 519 -30.08 -18.64 -6.89
N ASP A 520 -30.48 -19.16 -8.05
CA ASP A 520 -30.53 -20.60 -8.30
C ASP A 520 -29.16 -21.28 -8.28
N VAL A 521 -28.08 -20.55 -8.54
CA VAL A 521 -26.71 -21.07 -8.37
C VAL A 521 -26.47 -21.58 -6.94
N ILE A 522 -27.14 -20.97 -5.96
CA ILE A 522 -26.98 -21.27 -4.52
C ILE A 522 -28.16 -22.04 -3.96
N HIS A 523 -29.37 -21.72 -4.39
CA HIS A 523 -30.61 -22.28 -3.82
C HIS A 523 -31.36 -23.22 -4.76
N GLY A 524 -30.97 -23.30 -6.04
CA GLY A 524 -31.59 -24.19 -7.04
C GLY A 524 -31.10 -25.63 -6.90
N THR A 525 -31.91 -26.53 -7.39
CA THR A 525 -31.67 -28.00 -7.34
C THR A 525 -30.36 -28.38 -8.04
N TRP A 526 -30.03 -27.66 -9.12
CA TRP A 526 -28.87 -27.93 -9.97
C TRP A 526 -27.77 -26.87 -9.84
N GLY A 527 -27.90 -26.00 -8.84
CA GLY A 527 -26.97 -24.89 -8.61
C GLY A 527 -25.54 -25.35 -8.33
N THR A 528 -24.57 -24.73 -9.01
CA THR A 528 -23.13 -25.08 -8.87
C THR A 528 -22.56 -24.80 -7.49
N ALA A 529 -23.25 -24.01 -6.65
CA ALA A 529 -22.86 -23.74 -5.26
C ALA A 529 -23.98 -24.11 -4.26
N ARG A 530 -24.85 -25.08 -4.57
CA ARG A 530 -26.02 -25.41 -3.76
C ARG A 530 -25.69 -25.76 -2.30
N ALA A 531 -24.55 -26.40 -2.04
CA ALA A 531 -24.14 -26.74 -0.68
C ALA A 531 -23.96 -25.49 0.19
N THR A 532 -23.60 -24.36 -0.39
CA THR A 532 -23.50 -23.07 0.32
C THR A 532 -24.85 -22.56 0.78
N GLY A 533 -25.95 -22.92 0.11
CA GLY A 533 -27.30 -22.53 0.46
C GLY A 533 -27.90 -23.29 1.65
N TRP A 534 -27.32 -24.40 2.08
CA TRP A 534 -27.90 -25.23 3.15
C TRP A 534 -27.85 -24.53 4.50
N GLY A 535 -29.00 -24.49 5.19
CA GLY A 535 -29.12 -23.86 6.50
C GLY A 535 -28.93 -22.34 6.54
N ILE A 536 -29.02 -21.67 5.39
CA ILE A 536 -28.99 -20.20 5.33
C ILE A 536 -30.39 -19.63 5.48
N LYS A 537 -30.56 -18.59 6.31
CA LYS A 537 -31.87 -17.96 6.61
C LYS A 537 -32.23 -16.79 5.68
N PHE A 538 -31.35 -16.40 4.78
CA PHE A 538 -31.54 -15.31 3.81
C PHE A 538 -31.28 -15.80 2.39
N LYS A 539 -31.78 -15.09 1.40
CA LYS A 539 -31.51 -15.41 0.01
C LYS A 539 -30.21 -14.74 -0.45
N MET A 540 -29.37 -15.50 -1.09
CA MET A 540 -28.10 -15.06 -1.62
C MET A 540 -28.03 -15.37 -3.12
N ALA A 541 -27.49 -14.46 -3.93
CA ALA A 541 -27.23 -14.65 -5.35
C ALA A 541 -25.72 -14.73 -5.59
N GLY A 542 -25.30 -15.55 -6.56
CA GLY A 542 -23.88 -15.68 -6.85
C GLY A 542 -23.58 -16.41 -8.16
N LYS A 543 -22.29 -16.54 -8.44
CA LYS A 543 -21.77 -17.31 -9.58
C LYS A 543 -20.40 -17.88 -9.27
N THR A 544 -20.24 -19.18 -9.44
CA THR A 544 -18.95 -19.86 -9.39
C THR A 544 -18.17 -19.64 -10.68
N GLY A 545 -16.86 -19.58 -10.56
CA GLY A 545 -15.93 -19.52 -11.69
C GLY A 545 -14.76 -20.48 -11.49
N THR A 546 -14.30 -21.04 -12.58
CA THR A 546 -13.04 -21.76 -12.68
C THR A 546 -12.26 -21.14 -13.84
N ALA A 547 -11.04 -20.71 -13.58
CA ALA A 547 -10.20 -20.08 -14.58
C ALA A 547 -9.00 -20.99 -14.86
N GLN A 548 -8.91 -21.46 -16.09
CA GLN A 548 -7.80 -22.30 -16.55
C GLN A 548 -6.49 -21.51 -16.55
N VAL A 549 -5.44 -22.13 -16.02
CA VAL A 549 -4.08 -21.56 -15.95
C VAL A 549 -3.28 -21.86 -17.21
N PHE A 550 -3.54 -22.99 -17.84
CA PHE A 550 -2.88 -23.40 -19.10
C PHE A 550 -3.86 -24.05 -20.07
N GLY A 551 -3.50 -24.06 -21.34
CA GLY A 551 -4.28 -24.72 -22.39
C GLY A 551 -4.09 -26.23 -22.38
N ILE A 552 -5.20 -26.97 -22.52
CA ILE A 552 -5.20 -28.44 -22.62
C ILE A 552 -5.38 -28.80 -24.09
N ALA A 553 -4.63 -29.77 -24.59
CA ALA A 553 -4.76 -30.26 -25.95
C ALA A 553 -6.15 -30.90 -26.19
N GLN A 554 -6.57 -31.01 -27.48
CA GLN A 554 -7.91 -31.53 -27.82
C GLN A 554 -8.12 -32.97 -27.34
N ASP A 555 -7.05 -33.75 -27.23
CA ASP A 555 -7.08 -35.17 -26.87
C ASP A 555 -6.69 -35.45 -25.42
N GLU A 556 -6.38 -34.38 -24.64
CA GLU A 556 -5.99 -34.49 -23.24
C GLU A 556 -7.16 -34.10 -22.32
N GLU A 557 -7.18 -34.68 -21.14
CA GLU A 557 -8.11 -34.33 -20.06
C GLU A 557 -7.36 -33.66 -18.92
N TYR A 558 -7.99 -32.64 -18.33
CA TYR A 558 -7.47 -32.00 -17.11
C TYR A 558 -7.66 -32.93 -15.91
N ASP A 559 -6.57 -33.27 -15.25
CA ASP A 559 -6.56 -33.99 -13.99
C ASP A 559 -5.80 -33.20 -12.95
N ALA A 560 -6.52 -32.65 -11.97
CA ALA A 560 -5.94 -31.82 -10.89
C ALA A 560 -4.95 -32.58 -10.00
N GLU A 561 -5.04 -33.91 -9.92
CA GLU A 561 -4.16 -34.74 -9.08
C GLU A 561 -2.77 -34.91 -9.71
N THR A 562 -2.70 -34.92 -11.02
CA THR A 562 -1.44 -35.08 -11.79
C THR A 562 -0.71 -33.76 -12.02
N VAL A 563 -1.40 -32.62 -11.90
CA VAL A 563 -0.85 -31.30 -12.17
C VAL A 563 -0.26 -30.68 -10.91
N THR A 564 0.96 -30.10 -11.01
CA THR A 564 1.57 -29.40 -9.89
C THR A 564 0.67 -28.28 -9.37
N ARG A 565 0.67 -28.00 -8.04
CA ARG A 565 -0.23 -27.01 -7.41
C ARG A 565 -0.31 -25.69 -8.19
N LYS A 566 0.80 -25.17 -8.70
CA LYS A 566 0.85 -23.88 -9.43
C LYS A 566 0.20 -23.89 -10.81
N LEU A 567 -0.06 -25.02 -11.37
CA LEU A 567 -0.72 -25.19 -12.66
C LEU A 567 -2.20 -25.54 -12.51
N ARG A 568 -2.69 -25.74 -11.27
CA ARG A 568 -4.12 -25.98 -11.03
C ARG A 568 -4.93 -24.74 -11.34
N ASP A 569 -6.18 -24.94 -11.72
CA ASP A 569 -7.11 -23.88 -12.06
C ASP A 569 -7.37 -22.95 -10.88
N HIS A 570 -7.63 -21.68 -11.15
CA HIS A 570 -8.04 -20.73 -10.12
C HIS A 570 -9.53 -20.91 -9.80
N GLY A 571 -9.85 -20.92 -8.50
CA GLY A 571 -11.23 -20.90 -8.02
C GLY A 571 -11.74 -19.48 -7.81
N LEU A 572 -12.86 -19.12 -8.45
CA LEU A 572 -13.45 -17.80 -8.32
C LEU A 572 -14.92 -17.89 -7.85
N PHE A 573 -15.34 -16.89 -7.11
CA PHE A 573 -16.75 -16.73 -6.76
C PHE A 573 -17.11 -15.25 -6.69
N ILE A 574 -18.26 -14.88 -7.26
CA ILE A 574 -18.90 -13.59 -7.03
C ILE A 574 -20.30 -13.82 -6.45
N GLY A 575 -20.73 -12.95 -5.54
CA GLY A 575 -22.07 -13.04 -4.98
C GLY A 575 -22.44 -11.84 -4.14
N PHE A 576 -23.74 -11.75 -3.82
CA PHE A 576 -24.29 -10.69 -2.99
C PHE A 576 -25.50 -11.18 -2.19
N GLY A 577 -25.82 -10.47 -1.15
CA GLY A 577 -26.99 -10.77 -0.32
C GLY A 577 -27.29 -9.70 0.72
N PRO A 578 -28.53 -9.75 1.28
CA PRO A 578 -29.70 -10.50 0.80
C PRO A 578 -30.11 -10.09 -0.63
N VAL A 579 -30.81 -10.97 -1.37
CA VAL A 579 -31.20 -10.66 -2.77
C VAL A 579 -32.22 -9.51 -2.83
N GLU A 580 -33.09 -9.43 -1.85
CA GLU A 580 -34.17 -8.44 -1.76
C GLU A 580 -33.64 -7.01 -1.56
N ASP A 581 -32.69 -6.86 -0.65
CA ASP A 581 -31.98 -5.59 -0.38
C ASP A 581 -30.49 -5.87 -0.12
N PRO A 582 -29.66 -5.91 -1.18
CA PRO A 582 -28.26 -6.28 -1.06
C PRO A 582 -27.47 -5.32 -0.19
N VAL A 583 -26.91 -5.84 0.92
CA VAL A 583 -26.08 -5.08 1.85
C VAL A 583 -24.58 -5.28 1.57
N LEU A 584 -24.22 -6.45 1.01
CA LEU A 584 -22.81 -6.76 0.72
C LEU A 584 -22.68 -7.52 -0.60
N ALA A 585 -21.77 -7.08 -1.43
CA ALA A 585 -21.29 -7.76 -2.63
C ALA A 585 -19.86 -8.26 -2.41
N VAL A 586 -19.58 -9.51 -2.75
CA VAL A 586 -18.28 -10.16 -2.47
C VAL A 586 -17.72 -10.77 -3.74
N ALA A 587 -16.42 -10.58 -3.96
CA ALA A 587 -15.63 -11.30 -4.95
C ALA A 587 -14.50 -12.06 -4.24
N VAL A 588 -14.34 -13.33 -4.57
CA VAL A 588 -13.31 -14.22 -4.05
C VAL A 588 -12.52 -14.78 -5.22
N VAL A 589 -11.21 -14.71 -5.14
CA VAL A 589 -10.28 -15.34 -6.08
C VAL A 589 -9.26 -16.13 -5.27
N ALA A 590 -9.21 -17.44 -5.49
CA ALA A 590 -8.19 -18.33 -4.91
C ALA A 590 -7.29 -18.85 -6.03
N GLU A 591 -6.01 -18.47 -5.98
CA GLU A 591 -5.02 -19.00 -6.91
C GLU A 591 -4.89 -20.52 -6.70
N ASN A 592 -5.00 -21.27 -7.79
CA ASN A 592 -4.85 -22.72 -7.79
C ASN A 592 -5.84 -23.44 -6.84
N GLY A 593 -6.99 -22.81 -6.58
CA GLY A 593 -8.06 -23.29 -5.70
C GLY A 593 -9.06 -24.24 -6.39
N GLU A 594 -8.81 -24.64 -7.61
CA GLU A 594 -9.53 -25.60 -8.46
C GLU A 594 -11.00 -25.23 -8.70
N HIS A 595 -11.84 -25.27 -7.69
CA HIS A 595 -13.29 -25.12 -7.85
C HIS A 595 -13.84 -23.84 -7.19
N GLY A 596 -14.50 -23.02 -7.99
CA GLY A 596 -15.18 -21.83 -7.48
C GLY A 596 -16.30 -22.12 -6.45
N SER A 597 -16.84 -23.33 -6.43
CA SER A 597 -17.81 -23.74 -5.42
C SER A 597 -17.23 -23.78 -4.00
N ALA A 598 -15.92 -24.06 -3.85
CA ALA A 598 -15.21 -24.03 -2.58
C ALA A 598 -15.03 -22.59 -2.04
N MET A 599 -15.15 -21.57 -2.90
CA MET A 599 -15.01 -20.16 -2.52
C MET A 599 -16.35 -19.51 -2.11
N ALA A 600 -17.49 -20.11 -2.48
CA ALA A 600 -18.81 -19.59 -2.12
C ALA A 600 -19.08 -19.51 -0.60
N PRO A 601 -18.61 -20.45 0.25
CA PRO A 601 -18.74 -20.35 1.71
C PRO A 601 -18.05 -19.12 2.32
N VAL A 602 -16.99 -18.60 1.71
CA VAL A 602 -16.33 -17.36 2.17
C VAL A 602 -17.30 -16.19 2.10
N ALA A 603 -17.94 -16.00 0.93
CA ALA A 603 -18.93 -14.95 0.74
C ALA A 603 -20.14 -15.12 1.69
N ARG A 604 -20.63 -16.34 1.86
CA ARG A 604 -21.72 -16.64 2.83
C ARG A 604 -21.38 -16.20 4.24
N LYS A 605 -20.17 -16.56 4.73
CA LYS A 605 -19.73 -16.20 6.09
C LYS A 605 -19.69 -14.68 6.28
N LEU A 606 -19.20 -13.96 5.28
CA LEU A 606 -19.09 -12.50 5.32
C LEU A 606 -20.46 -11.83 5.29
N ILE A 607 -21.34 -12.21 4.36
CA ILE A 607 -22.69 -11.64 4.27
C ILE A 607 -23.47 -11.91 5.55
N LYS A 608 -23.44 -13.16 6.06
CA LYS A 608 -24.09 -13.53 7.31
C LYS A 608 -23.60 -12.66 8.48
N ARG A 609 -22.27 -12.58 8.67
CA ARG A 609 -21.70 -11.81 9.80
C ARG A 609 -21.96 -10.31 9.67
N TYR A 610 -21.90 -9.79 8.44
CA TYR A 610 -22.24 -8.39 8.17
C TYR A 610 -23.70 -8.08 8.56
N MET A 611 -24.66 -8.93 8.18
CA MET A 611 -26.06 -8.78 8.56
C MET A 611 -26.27 -8.85 10.07
N GLU A 612 -25.64 -9.82 10.74
CA GLU A 612 -25.71 -9.94 12.21
C GLU A 612 -25.20 -8.70 12.92
N LYS A 613 -24.19 -8.04 12.36
CA LYS A 613 -23.54 -6.89 13.00
C LYS A 613 -24.22 -5.55 12.68
N TYR A 614 -24.72 -5.38 11.45
CA TYR A 614 -25.16 -4.06 10.95
C TYR A 614 -26.64 -3.99 10.54
N ALA A 615 -27.34 -5.11 10.30
CA ALA A 615 -28.76 -5.09 9.96
C ALA A 615 -29.68 -5.12 11.19
N ALA A 616 -29.12 -5.28 12.39
CA ALA A 616 -29.84 -5.20 13.66
C ALA A 616 -29.85 -3.77 14.26
N GLN A 617 -29.17 -2.83 13.60
CA GLN A 617 -29.17 -1.41 13.90
C GLN A 617 -30.10 -0.66 12.91
#